data_e49e20e459e2a95964de6011102d918d
#
_entry.id   e49e20e459e2a95964de6011102d918d
#
_cell.length_a   1.000
_cell.length_b   1.000
_cell.length_c   1.000
_cell.angle_alpha   90.00
_cell.angle_beta   90.00
_cell.angle_gamma   90.00
#
_symmetry.space_group_name_H-M   'P 1'
#
loop_
_entity.id
_entity.type
_entity.pdbx_description
1 polymer ?
#
loop_
_entity_poly.entity_id
_entity_poly.type
_entity_poly.pdbx_seq_one_letter_code
_entity_poly.pdbx_strand_id
1 'polypeptide(L)'
;MRLLVVEDSDAMAKLLGQGFREEGYAVDVVDTGADALAAATASEYDALVLDVVLPDLDGFEVCARLRRSGRQVPVLMLTARDAVRDRVKGLDVGADDYVCKPFSFAELCARVRALIRRGGPREEAAAPLQTGPLRLDPLCRRVWAGSAEIDLSTTEFVLLELLMRNPGRVLSRSRILDHVWGFRYPVRSNVVDQYVRYLRHKVGQDMIETVRGVGYRFRDLAS
;
A
#
# COMPACT_ATOMS: atom_id res chain seq x y z
N MET A 1 2.66 -0.73 -2.35
CA MET A 1 2.14 -0.48 -0.99
C MET A 1 0.70 -0.94 -0.91
N ARG A 2 0.30 -1.57 0.20
CA ARG A 2 -1.00 -2.19 0.37
C ARG A 2 -1.78 -1.55 1.52
N LEU A 3 -3.02 -1.15 1.26
CA LEU A 3 -3.91 -0.53 2.25
C LEU A 3 -5.06 -1.47 2.59
N LEU A 4 -5.49 -1.44 3.85
CA LEU A 4 -6.77 -1.96 4.27
C LEU A 4 -7.71 -0.78 4.57
N VAL A 5 -8.82 -0.73 3.86
CA VAL A 5 -9.90 0.26 4.09
C VAL A 5 -11.03 -0.46 4.81
N VAL A 6 -11.45 0.09 5.94
CA VAL A 6 -12.52 -0.44 6.79
C VAL A 6 -13.61 0.62 6.87
N GLU A 7 -14.70 0.41 6.17
CA GLU A 7 -15.80 1.38 6.02
C GLU A 7 -17.09 0.60 5.70
N ASP A 8 -18.14 0.79 6.49
CA ASP A 8 -19.42 0.10 6.36
C ASP A 8 -20.34 0.71 5.30
N SER A 9 -20.14 1.99 4.96
CA SER A 9 -20.88 2.64 3.88
C SER A 9 -20.38 2.19 2.52
N ASP A 10 -21.19 1.43 1.77
CA ASP A 10 -20.90 0.95 0.41
C ASP A 10 -20.41 2.08 -0.53
N ALA A 11 -21.01 3.26 -0.45
CA ALA A 11 -20.67 4.39 -1.30
C ALA A 11 -19.28 4.94 -0.95
N MET A 12 -18.98 5.11 0.34
CA MET A 12 -17.69 5.59 0.82
C MET A 12 -16.59 4.55 0.60
N ALA A 13 -16.87 3.28 0.89
CA ALA A 13 -15.97 2.15 0.66
C ALA A 13 -15.54 2.05 -0.81
N LYS A 14 -16.48 2.19 -1.75
CA LYS A 14 -16.18 2.23 -3.19
C LYS A 14 -15.34 3.44 -3.57
N LEU A 15 -15.70 4.64 -3.08
CA LEU A 15 -14.97 5.87 -3.36
C LEU A 15 -13.51 5.77 -2.87
N LEU A 16 -13.32 5.36 -1.63
CA LEU A 16 -11.99 5.21 -1.02
C LEU A 16 -11.18 4.12 -1.73
N GLY A 17 -11.80 2.96 -1.96
CA GLY A 17 -11.16 1.84 -2.62
C GLY A 17 -10.72 2.17 -4.04
N GLN A 18 -11.55 2.86 -4.81
CA GLN A 18 -11.22 3.29 -6.16
C GLN A 18 -10.14 4.38 -6.14
N GLY A 19 -10.34 5.43 -5.36
CA GLY A 19 -9.40 6.55 -5.29
C GLY A 19 -7.99 6.11 -4.89
N PHE A 20 -7.86 5.27 -3.86
CA PHE A 20 -6.55 4.74 -3.48
C PHE A 20 -5.93 3.81 -4.54
N ARG A 21 -6.73 3.05 -5.30
CA ARG A 21 -6.20 2.26 -6.43
C ARG A 21 -5.70 3.16 -7.55
N GLU A 22 -6.39 4.26 -7.84
CA GLU A 22 -5.94 5.29 -8.80
C GLU A 22 -4.65 5.96 -8.34
N GLU A 23 -4.46 6.14 -7.03
CA GLU A 23 -3.19 6.58 -6.40
C GLU A 23 -2.12 5.48 -6.34
N GLY A 24 -2.41 4.26 -6.82
CA GLY A 24 -1.46 3.16 -6.98
C GLY A 24 -1.25 2.28 -5.76
N TYR A 25 -2.18 2.28 -4.84
CA TYR A 25 -2.18 1.32 -3.75
C TYR A 25 -2.89 0.03 -4.17
N ALA A 26 -2.39 -1.12 -3.72
CA ALA A 26 -3.21 -2.32 -3.61
C ALA A 26 -4.18 -2.13 -2.44
N VAL A 27 -5.48 -2.26 -2.68
CA VAL A 27 -6.49 -1.91 -1.67
C VAL A 27 -7.44 -3.07 -1.43
N ASP A 28 -7.45 -3.56 -0.21
CA ASP A 28 -8.51 -4.40 0.30
C ASP A 28 -9.54 -3.54 1.02
N VAL A 29 -10.81 -3.88 0.86
CA VAL A 29 -11.92 -3.18 1.49
C VAL A 29 -12.75 -4.18 2.26
N VAL A 30 -13.04 -3.87 3.51
CA VAL A 30 -13.91 -4.65 4.39
C VAL A 30 -14.90 -3.70 5.08
N ASP A 31 -16.04 -4.22 5.50
CA ASP A 31 -17.17 -3.46 6.04
C ASP A 31 -17.40 -3.67 7.54
N THR A 32 -16.62 -4.57 8.18
CA THR A 32 -16.75 -4.88 9.60
C THR A 32 -15.41 -4.83 10.32
N GLY A 33 -15.44 -4.55 11.63
CA GLY A 33 -14.25 -4.60 12.47
C GLY A 33 -13.70 -6.02 12.64
N ALA A 34 -14.55 -7.03 12.62
CA ALA A 34 -14.14 -8.44 12.69
C ALA A 34 -13.34 -8.83 11.43
N ASP A 35 -13.83 -8.47 10.24
CA ASP A 35 -13.12 -8.72 8.99
C ASP A 35 -11.81 -7.93 8.90
N ALA A 36 -11.77 -6.70 9.45
CA ALA A 36 -10.56 -5.92 9.54
C ALA A 36 -9.47 -6.63 10.36
N LEU A 37 -9.83 -7.19 11.52
CA LEU A 37 -8.91 -7.96 12.36
C LEU A 37 -8.45 -9.25 11.67
N ALA A 38 -9.35 -9.97 11.02
CA ALA A 38 -9.04 -11.17 10.26
C ALA A 38 -8.08 -10.85 9.09
N ALA A 39 -8.37 -9.82 8.29
CA ALA A 39 -7.53 -9.39 7.19
C ALA A 39 -6.13 -8.96 7.66
N ALA A 40 -6.05 -8.14 8.72
CA ALA A 40 -4.78 -7.69 9.28
C ALA A 40 -3.96 -8.84 9.91
N THR A 41 -4.61 -9.95 10.28
CA THR A 41 -3.91 -11.15 10.75
C THR A 41 -3.38 -11.99 9.60
N ALA A 42 -4.16 -12.13 8.53
CA ALA A 42 -3.82 -12.95 7.37
C ALA A 42 -2.80 -12.30 6.44
N SER A 43 -2.65 -10.98 6.47
CA SER A 43 -1.83 -10.22 5.53
C SER A 43 -1.14 -9.04 6.20
N GLU A 44 -0.03 -8.60 5.62
CA GLU A 44 0.65 -7.37 6.01
C GLU A 44 0.11 -6.19 5.19
N TYR A 45 -0.15 -5.08 5.87
CA TYR A 45 -0.58 -3.82 5.29
C TYR A 45 0.40 -2.71 5.67
N ASP A 46 0.60 -1.78 4.74
CA ASP A 46 1.44 -0.59 4.96
C ASP A 46 0.71 0.48 5.77
N ALA A 47 -0.62 0.54 5.68
CA ALA A 47 -1.48 1.33 6.56
C ALA A 47 -2.93 0.82 6.53
N LEU A 48 -3.69 1.16 7.59
CA LEU A 48 -5.13 1.00 7.69
C LEU A 48 -5.81 2.37 7.62
N VAL A 49 -6.89 2.46 6.86
CA VAL A 49 -7.86 3.55 6.89
C VAL A 49 -9.13 2.98 7.52
N LEU A 50 -9.46 3.43 8.72
CA LEU A 50 -10.40 2.77 9.61
C LEU A 50 -11.51 3.76 10.04
N ASP A 51 -12.75 3.48 9.66
CA ASP A 51 -13.88 4.21 10.23
C ASP A 51 -14.02 3.91 11.73
N VAL A 52 -14.33 4.92 12.49
CA VAL A 52 -14.63 4.80 13.92
C VAL A 52 -15.97 4.11 14.12
N VAL A 53 -16.97 4.43 13.30
CA VAL A 53 -18.32 3.87 13.45
C VAL A 53 -18.47 2.67 12.51
N LEU A 54 -18.48 1.48 13.07
CA LEU A 54 -18.68 0.21 12.35
C LEU A 54 -19.85 -0.58 12.98
N PRO A 55 -20.48 -1.48 12.22
CA PRO A 55 -21.71 -2.14 12.68
C PRO A 55 -21.53 -3.16 13.81
N ASP A 56 -20.32 -3.71 13.97
CA ASP A 56 -20.01 -4.81 14.90
C ASP A 56 -19.07 -4.38 16.04
N LEU A 57 -17.96 -3.74 15.70
CA LEU A 57 -16.92 -3.29 16.62
C LEU A 57 -16.62 -1.82 16.37
N ASP A 58 -16.53 -1.02 17.43
CA ASP A 58 -16.00 0.35 17.35
C ASP A 58 -14.57 0.34 16.80
N GLY A 59 -14.25 1.23 15.87
CA GLY A 59 -12.91 1.34 15.28
C GLY A 59 -11.80 1.54 16.31
N PHE A 60 -12.09 2.17 17.45
CA PHE A 60 -11.13 2.24 18.56
C PHE A 60 -10.82 0.86 19.14
N GLU A 61 -11.83 0.00 19.29
CA GLU A 61 -11.63 -1.37 19.78
C GLU A 61 -10.84 -2.20 18.75
N VAL A 62 -11.11 -2.03 17.46
CA VAL A 62 -10.31 -2.67 16.39
C VAL A 62 -8.85 -2.28 16.53
N CYS A 63 -8.54 -0.98 16.65
CA CYS A 63 -7.18 -0.47 16.84
C CYS A 63 -6.54 -1.04 18.10
N ALA A 64 -7.24 -1.01 19.24
CA ALA A 64 -6.76 -1.55 20.50
C ALA A 64 -6.42 -3.05 20.42
N ARG A 65 -7.25 -3.85 19.72
CA ARG A 65 -6.99 -5.28 19.50
C ARG A 65 -5.78 -5.52 18.60
N LEU A 66 -5.60 -4.73 17.55
CA LEU A 66 -4.41 -4.77 16.72
C LEU A 66 -3.15 -4.50 17.55
N ARG A 67 -3.15 -3.47 18.38
CA ARG A 67 -2.00 -3.14 19.24
C ARG A 67 -1.72 -4.23 20.27
N ARG A 68 -2.76 -4.78 20.91
CA ARG A 68 -2.62 -5.90 21.87
C ARG A 68 -2.07 -7.17 21.22
N SER A 69 -2.34 -7.40 19.95
CA SER A 69 -1.76 -8.53 19.18
C SER A 69 -0.34 -8.28 18.67
N GLY A 70 0.27 -7.15 19.05
CA GLY A 70 1.64 -6.77 18.63
C GLY A 70 1.72 -6.17 17.23
N ARG A 71 0.58 -5.92 16.56
CA ARG A 71 0.54 -5.32 15.22
C ARG A 71 0.74 -3.82 15.31
N GLN A 72 1.83 -3.34 14.69
CA GLN A 72 2.21 -1.92 14.67
C GLN A 72 1.89 -1.26 13.31
N VAL A 73 0.98 -1.83 12.54
CA VAL A 73 0.55 -1.22 11.28
C VAL A 73 0.00 0.18 11.53
N PRO A 74 0.40 1.21 10.76
CA PRO A 74 -0.13 2.56 10.91
C PRO A 74 -1.64 2.61 10.68
N VAL A 75 -2.36 3.31 11.57
CA VAL A 75 -3.82 3.42 11.52
C VAL A 75 -4.22 4.90 11.39
N LEU A 76 -4.91 5.22 10.29
CA LEU A 76 -5.60 6.48 10.08
C LEU A 76 -7.09 6.30 10.38
N MET A 77 -7.58 6.96 11.41
CA MET A 77 -9.00 6.89 11.74
C MET A 77 -9.82 7.93 10.98
N LEU A 78 -10.97 7.52 10.46
CA LEU A 78 -11.99 8.40 9.92
C LEU A 78 -13.06 8.60 10.98
N THR A 79 -13.39 9.86 11.30
CA THR A 79 -14.31 10.17 12.40
C THR A 79 -15.28 11.29 12.04
N ALA A 80 -16.45 11.32 12.67
CA ALA A 80 -17.41 12.42 12.54
C ALA A 80 -16.94 13.67 13.32
N ARG A 81 -17.51 14.84 13.01
CA ARG A 81 -17.06 16.18 13.46
C ARG A 81 -17.04 16.43 14.97
N ASP A 82 -17.75 15.65 15.80
CA ASP A 82 -17.88 15.89 17.25
C ASP A 82 -16.72 15.32 18.09
N ALA A 83 -15.65 15.02 17.49
CA ALA A 83 -14.54 14.16 17.90
C ALA A 83 -13.43 14.84 18.73
N VAL A 84 -13.63 15.92 19.44
CA VAL A 84 -12.60 16.37 20.43
C VAL A 84 -12.44 15.33 21.54
N ARG A 85 -13.55 14.71 21.99
CA ARG A 85 -13.52 13.58 22.94
C ARG A 85 -12.94 12.31 22.30
N ASP A 86 -13.25 12.07 21.03
CA ASP A 86 -12.79 10.90 20.31
C ASP A 86 -11.30 10.98 19.95
N ARG A 87 -10.77 12.19 19.71
CA ARG A 87 -9.32 12.41 19.50
C ARG A 87 -8.48 12.04 20.72
N VAL A 88 -8.94 12.42 21.92
CA VAL A 88 -8.23 12.06 23.16
C VAL A 88 -8.29 10.55 23.37
N LYS A 89 -9.47 9.95 23.22
CA LYS A 89 -9.68 8.51 23.35
C LYS A 89 -8.86 7.70 22.33
N GLY A 90 -8.75 8.20 21.10
CA GLY A 90 -8.04 7.54 20.04
C GLY A 90 -6.52 7.58 20.17
N LEU A 91 -5.95 8.67 20.69
CA LEU A 91 -4.51 8.73 21.01
C LEU A 91 -4.15 7.69 22.08
N ASP A 92 -5.03 7.46 23.06
CA ASP A 92 -4.85 6.47 24.13
C ASP A 92 -4.89 5.01 23.60
N VAL A 93 -5.64 4.74 22.54
CA VAL A 93 -5.72 3.38 21.94
C VAL A 93 -4.67 3.09 20.87
N GLY A 94 -3.81 4.06 20.54
CA GLY A 94 -2.66 3.85 19.66
C GLY A 94 -2.95 4.06 18.17
N ALA A 95 -3.95 4.87 17.80
CA ALA A 95 -4.06 5.35 16.42
C ALA A 95 -2.95 6.38 16.12
N ASP A 96 -2.51 6.43 14.87
CA ASP A 96 -1.36 7.24 14.46
C ASP A 96 -1.76 8.61 13.89
N ASP A 97 -2.98 8.75 13.31
CA ASP A 97 -3.55 10.02 12.84
C ASP A 97 -5.08 9.92 12.68
N TYR A 98 -5.72 11.07 12.47
CA TYR A 98 -7.18 11.23 12.36
C TYR A 98 -7.56 12.15 11.22
N VAL A 99 -8.68 11.84 10.56
CA VAL A 99 -9.34 12.71 9.58
C VAL A 99 -10.82 12.84 9.94
N CYS A 100 -11.28 14.08 10.03
CA CYS A 100 -12.70 14.34 10.31
C CYS A 100 -13.51 14.33 9.01
N LYS A 101 -14.62 13.60 8.99
CA LYS A 101 -15.63 13.66 7.93
C LYS A 101 -16.42 14.99 8.04
N PRO A 102 -16.66 15.76 6.95
CA PRO A 102 -16.21 15.50 5.58
C PRO A 102 -14.75 15.90 5.35
N PHE A 103 -14.04 15.15 4.52
CA PHE A 103 -12.64 15.37 4.17
C PHE A 103 -12.45 15.48 2.65
N SER A 104 -11.33 16.06 2.22
CA SER A 104 -10.91 15.96 0.84
C SER A 104 -10.09 14.68 0.63
N PHE A 105 -10.28 14.01 -0.50
CA PHE A 105 -9.52 12.80 -0.81
C PHE A 105 -8.00 13.10 -0.91
N ALA A 106 -7.64 14.29 -1.40
CA ALA A 106 -6.25 14.73 -1.45
C ALA A 106 -5.60 14.84 -0.06
N GLU A 107 -6.34 15.34 0.95
CA GLU A 107 -5.87 15.38 2.34
C GLU A 107 -5.67 13.96 2.88
N LEU A 108 -6.64 13.07 2.64
CA LEU A 108 -6.57 11.69 3.07
C LEU A 108 -5.32 10.99 2.50
N CYS A 109 -5.07 11.14 1.21
CA CYS A 109 -3.88 10.60 0.54
C CYS A 109 -2.57 11.16 1.12
N ALA A 110 -2.53 12.46 1.41
CA ALA A 110 -1.35 13.09 2.01
C ALA A 110 -1.04 12.52 3.40
N ARG A 111 -2.08 12.29 4.21
CA ARG A 111 -1.95 11.71 5.55
C ARG A 111 -1.56 10.23 5.50
N VAL A 112 -2.15 9.43 4.62
CA VAL A 112 -1.76 8.02 4.40
C VAL A 112 -0.29 7.94 4.01
N ARG A 113 0.18 8.77 3.07
CA ARG A 113 1.62 8.82 2.71
C ARG A 113 2.50 9.19 3.91
N ALA A 114 2.08 10.15 4.72
CA ALA A 114 2.83 10.55 5.91
C ALA A 114 2.88 9.43 6.97
N LEU A 115 1.81 8.68 7.14
CA LEU A 115 1.73 7.55 8.06
C LEU A 115 2.62 6.41 7.61
N ILE A 116 2.53 6.00 6.35
CA ILE A 116 3.39 4.93 5.80
C ILE A 116 4.86 5.31 5.98
N ARG A 117 5.22 6.56 5.73
CA ARG A 117 6.57 7.08 5.99
C ARG A 117 7.00 6.95 7.44
N ARG A 118 6.10 7.15 8.42
CA ARG A 118 6.39 7.04 9.87
C ARG A 118 6.33 5.62 10.40
N GLY A 119 5.53 4.72 9.81
CA GLY A 119 5.12 3.38 10.29
C GLY A 119 6.06 2.22 9.97
N GLY A 120 7.00 2.33 9.06
CA GLY A 120 7.92 1.24 8.69
C GLY A 120 9.24 1.22 9.49
N PRO A 121 10.13 0.22 9.39
CA PRO A 121 11.56 0.29 9.69
C PRO A 121 12.26 1.13 8.59
N ARG A 122 12.44 2.28 8.87
CA ARG A 122 11.65 3.49 8.52
C ARG A 122 12.44 4.51 7.72
N GLU A 123 13.73 4.46 7.78
CA GLU A 123 14.61 5.21 6.90
C GLU A 123 14.85 4.47 5.58
N GLU A 124 14.91 3.14 5.64
CA GLU A 124 15.12 2.32 4.43
C GLU A 124 13.89 2.23 3.52
N ALA A 125 12.67 2.22 4.07
CA ALA A 125 11.45 2.13 3.25
C ALA A 125 11.14 3.43 2.49
N ALA A 126 11.58 4.58 3.02
CA ALA A 126 11.42 5.91 2.41
C ALA A 126 12.64 6.35 1.61
N ALA A 127 13.77 5.67 1.76
CA ALA A 127 14.99 5.98 1.02
C ALA A 127 14.81 5.70 -0.47
N PRO A 128 15.40 6.52 -1.33
CA PRO A 128 15.46 6.23 -2.75
C PRO A 128 16.11 4.86 -3.00
N LEU A 129 15.44 4.04 -3.78
CA LEU A 129 15.98 2.76 -4.22
C LEU A 129 16.92 3.01 -5.40
N GLN A 130 18.10 2.40 -5.36
CA GLN A 130 19.06 2.51 -6.45
C GLN A 130 19.63 1.15 -6.81
N THR A 131 19.60 0.81 -8.08
CA THR A 131 20.21 -0.41 -8.61
C THR A 131 20.80 -0.11 -9.98
N GLY A 132 22.12 -0.07 -10.07
CA GLY A 132 22.83 0.38 -11.27
C GLY A 132 22.41 1.79 -11.68
N PRO A 133 21.99 2.01 -12.94
CA PRO A 133 21.57 3.32 -13.42
C PRO A 133 20.17 3.74 -12.96
N LEU A 134 19.35 2.79 -12.44
CA LEU A 134 17.99 3.06 -12.02
C LEU A 134 17.94 3.61 -10.59
N ARG A 135 17.25 4.73 -10.44
CA ARG A 135 16.90 5.34 -9.16
C ARG A 135 15.38 5.53 -9.09
N LEU A 136 14.77 5.04 -8.02
CA LEU A 136 13.34 5.20 -7.74
C LEU A 136 13.18 5.92 -6.40
N ASP A 137 12.44 7.02 -6.40
CA ASP A 137 12.07 7.75 -5.19
C ASP A 137 10.62 7.43 -4.83
N PRO A 138 10.39 6.65 -3.75
CA PRO A 138 9.03 6.23 -3.36
C PRO A 138 8.18 7.40 -2.87
N LEU A 139 8.80 8.48 -2.35
CA LEU A 139 8.09 9.61 -1.76
C LEU A 139 7.52 10.55 -2.81
N CYS A 140 8.32 10.90 -3.82
CA CYS A 140 7.85 11.74 -4.92
C CYS A 140 7.31 10.93 -6.11
N ARG A 141 7.38 9.59 -6.05
CA ARG A 141 6.92 8.66 -7.09
C ARG A 141 7.58 8.92 -8.45
N ARG A 142 8.87 9.19 -8.44
CA ARG A 142 9.67 9.48 -9.64
C ARG A 142 10.73 8.41 -9.84
N VAL A 143 11.03 8.14 -11.11
CA VAL A 143 12.04 7.14 -11.51
C VAL A 143 12.98 7.77 -12.52
N TRP A 144 14.27 7.46 -12.40
CA TRP A 144 15.30 7.90 -13.33
C TRP A 144 16.16 6.72 -13.79
N ALA A 145 16.62 6.79 -15.04
CA ALA A 145 17.72 5.98 -15.56
C ALA A 145 18.89 6.91 -15.88
N GLY A 146 19.94 6.88 -15.04
CA GLY A 146 20.98 7.91 -15.05
C GLY A 146 20.39 9.30 -14.77
N SER A 147 20.53 10.23 -15.71
CA SER A 147 19.97 11.59 -15.62
C SER A 147 18.57 11.74 -16.24
N ALA A 148 18.09 10.75 -16.97
CA ALA A 148 16.81 10.81 -17.66
C ALA A 148 15.67 10.34 -16.74
N GLU A 149 14.63 11.15 -16.58
CA GLU A 149 13.41 10.74 -15.88
C GLU A 149 12.58 9.80 -16.76
N ILE A 150 12.06 8.74 -16.15
CA ILE A 150 11.20 7.75 -16.80
C ILE A 150 9.76 7.97 -16.34
N ASP A 151 8.86 8.21 -17.28
CA ASP A 151 7.44 8.29 -17.01
C ASP A 151 6.84 6.87 -16.87
N LEU A 152 6.33 6.57 -15.68
CA LEU A 152 5.66 5.32 -15.37
C LEU A 152 4.21 5.57 -14.97
N SER A 153 3.31 4.73 -15.46
CA SER A 153 1.98 4.67 -14.89
C SER A 153 2.05 4.21 -13.42
N THR A 154 1.00 4.49 -12.68
CA THR A 154 0.87 4.10 -11.27
C THR A 154 1.17 2.61 -11.02
N THR A 155 0.60 1.73 -11.84
CA THR A 155 0.80 0.28 -11.72
C THR A 155 2.23 -0.15 -12.06
N GLU A 156 2.83 0.45 -13.09
CA GLU A 156 4.23 0.21 -13.45
C GLU A 156 5.18 0.65 -12.34
N PHE A 157 4.90 1.80 -11.72
CA PHE A 157 5.68 2.29 -10.58
C PHE A 157 5.64 1.32 -9.40
N VAL A 158 4.44 0.87 -8.99
CA VAL A 158 4.28 -0.08 -7.86
C VAL A 158 4.96 -1.41 -8.16
N LEU A 159 4.85 -1.90 -9.40
CA LEU A 159 5.52 -3.13 -9.80
C LEU A 159 7.06 -2.98 -9.79
N LEU A 160 7.57 -1.86 -10.29
CA LEU A 160 9.02 -1.58 -10.26
C LEU A 160 9.53 -1.45 -8.84
N GLU A 161 8.82 -0.72 -7.98
CA GLU A 161 9.16 -0.57 -6.56
C GLU A 161 9.23 -1.93 -5.86
N LEU A 162 8.21 -2.79 -6.05
CA LEU A 162 8.20 -4.14 -5.49
C LEU A 162 9.43 -4.96 -5.93
N LEU A 163 9.78 -4.89 -7.21
CA LEU A 163 10.91 -5.60 -7.77
C LEU A 163 12.24 -5.05 -7.23
N MET A 164 12.43 -3.74 -7.18
CA MET A 164 13.64 -3.09 -6.67
C MET A 164 13.84 -3.26 -5.16
N ARG A 165 12.76 -3.45 -4.38
CA ARG A 165 12.85 -3.80 -2.94
C ARG A 165 13.24 -5.26 -2.69
N ASN A 166 13.25 -6.10 -3.73
CA ASN A 166 13.60 -7.51 -3.64
C ASN A 166 14.68 -7.90 -4.67
N PRO A 167 15.83 -7.20 -4.71
CA PRO A 167 16.87 -7.45 -5.71
C PRO A 167 17.38 -8.88 -5.56
N GLY A 168 17.65 -9.54 -6.68
CA GLY A 168 18.13 -10.93 -6.72
C GLY A 168 17.12 -12.00 -6.30
N ARG A 169 16.00 -11.64 -5.67
CA ARG A 169 14.97 -12.60 -5.25
C ARG A 169 13.95 -12.87 -6.34
N VAL A 170 13.56 -14.14 -6.48
CA VAL A 170 12.48 -14.53 -7.40
C VAL A 170 11.13 -14.26 -6.74
N LEU A 171 10.32 -13.40 -7.36
CA LEU A 171 8.94 -13.17 -6.97
C LEU A 171 8.01 -14.00 -7.85
N SER A 172 7.14 -14.80 -7.22
CA SER A 172 6.13 -15.56 -7.97
C SER A 172 5.09 -14.62 -8.58
N ARG A 173 4.44 -15.07 -9.68
CA ARG A 173 3.35 -14.28 -10.29
C ARG A 173 2.22 -13.99 -9.33
N SER A 174 1.85 -14.95 -8.48
CA SER A 174 0.83 -14.76 -7.46
C SER A 174 1.22 -13.67 -6.45
N ARG A 175 2.46 -13.70 -5.94
CA ARG A 175 2.95 -12.68 -5.00
C ARG A 175 2.97 -11.28 -5.63
N ILE A 176 3.41 -11.17 -6.88
CA ILE A 176 3.38 -9.89 -7.62
C ILE A 176 1.94 -9.42 -7.78
N LEU A 177 1.05 -10.34 -8.15
CA LEU A 177 -0.37 -10.06 -8.34
C LEU A 177 -1.02 -9.53 -7.08
N ASP A 178 -0.85 -10.25 -5.97
CA ASP A 178 -1.40 -9.88 -4.66
C ASP A 178 -0.90 -8.51 -4.20
N HIS A 179 0.38 -8.23 -4.42
CA HIS A 179 0.97 -6.96 -3.97
C HIS A 179 0.57 -5.76 -4.83
N VAL A 180 0.47 -5.94 -6.16
CA VAL A 180 0.22 -4.84 -7.10
C VAL A 180 -1.27 -4.61 -7.35
N TRP A 181 -2.08 -5.68 -7.32
CA TRP A 181 -3.52 -5.60 -7.64
C TRP A 181 -4.45 -5.99 -6.49
N GLY A 182 -3.95 -6.59 -5.40
CA GLY A 182 -4.72 -7.04 -4.24
C GLY A 182 -5.39 -8.43 -4.43
N PHE A 183 -5.79 -9.08 -3.32
CA PHE A 183 -6.33 -10.46 -3.32
C PHE A 183 -7.69 -10.63 -4.01
N ARG A 184 -8.48 -9.58 -4.12
CA ARG A 184 -9.85 -9.63 -4.69
C ARG A 184 -9.93 -9.23 -6.16
N TYR A 185 -8.79 -8.99 -6.81
CA TYR A 185 -8.81 -8.61 -8.22
C TYR A 185 -9.03 -9.84 -9.11
N PRO A 186 -10.10 -9.89 -9.93
CA PRO A 186 -10.31 -10.98 -10.88
C PRO A 186 -9.30 -10.86 -12.02
N VAL A 187 -8.11 -11.43 -11.82
CA VAL A 187 -7.02 -11.24 -12.73
C VAL A 187 -6.99 -12.31 -13.80
N ARG A 188 -6.93 -11.85 -15.04
CA ARG A 188 -6.46 -12.69 -16.15
C ARG A 188 -4.97 -13.01 -15.90
N SER A 189 -4.61 -14.27 -15.99
CA SER A 189 -3.30 -14.82 -15.64
C SER A 189 -2.08 -14.14 -16.35
N ASN A 190 -2.31 -13.35 -17.39
CA ASN A 190 -1.27 -12.70 -18.19
C ASN A 190 -1.00 -11.22 -17.87
N VAL A 191 -1.71 -10.61 -16.88
CA VAL A 191 -1.56 -9.18 -16.59
C VAL A 191 -0.15 -8.86 -16.06
N VAL A 192 0.39 -9.69 -15.18
CA VAL A 192 1.76 -9.53 -14.66
C VAL A 192 2.77 -9.55 -15.80
N ASP A 193 2.64 -10.52 -16.71
CA ASP A 193 3.57 -10.68 -17.87
C ASP A 193 3.50 -9.45 -18.79
N GLN A 194 2.31 -8.88 -18.96
CA GLN A 194 2.10 -7.67 -19.77
C GLN A 194 2.78 -6.45 -19.15
N TYR A 195 2.60 -6.22 -17.84
CA TYR A 195 3.22 -5.08 -17.16
C TYR A 195 4.73 -5.22 -17.01
N VAL A 196 5.24 -6.44 -16.82
CA VAL A 196 6.69 -6.70 -16.87
C VAL A 196 7.24 -6.37 -18.26
N ARG A 197 6.52 -6.68 -19.34
CA ARG A 197 6.91 -6.29 -20.71
C ARG A 197 6.97 -4.77 -20.87
N TYR A 198 5.98 -4.03 -20.36
CA TYR A 198 5.96 -2.56 -20.40
C TYR A 198 7.15 -1.97 -19.63
N LEU A 199 7.40 -2.46 -18.42
CA LEU A 199 8.55 -2.03 -17.63
C LEU A 199 9.87 -2.28 -18.35
N ARG A 200 10.07 -3.46 -18.92
CA ARG A 200 11.31 -3.77 -19.68
C ARG A 200 11.58 -2.78 -20.79
N HIS A 201 10.56 -2.31 -21.48
CA HIS A 201 10.73 -1.28 -22.52
C HIS A 201 11.19 0.07 -21.96
N LYS A 202 10.81 0.39 -20.73
CA LYS A 202 11.10 1.68 -20.10
C LYS A 202 12.41 1.66 -19.28
N VAL A 203 12.66 0.59 -18.53
CA VAL A 203 13.80 0.51 -17.60
C VAL A 203 14.97 -0.33 -18.13
N GLY A 204 14.80 -0.98 -19.27
CA GLY A 204 15.80 -1.88 -19.90
C GLY A 204 15.42 -3.35 -19.81
N GLN A 205 15.67 -4.06 -20.92
CA GLN A 205 15.27 -5.48 -21.08
C GLN A 205 15.94 -6.40 -20.06
N ASP A 206 17.18 -6.08 -19.68
CA ASP A 206 18.01 -6.93 -18.83
C ASP A 206 17.77 -6.73 -17.34
N MET A 207 17.02 -5.71 -16.95
CA MET A 207 16.78 -5.39 -15.52
C MET A 207 15.84 -6.39 -14.83
N ILE A 208 14.94 -7.01 -15.59
CA ILE A 208 13.96 -7.95 -15.06
C ILE A 208 14.10 -9.29 -15.77
N GLU A 209 14.55 -10.29 -15.07
CA GLU A 209 14.71 -11.66 -15.61
C GLU A 209 13.43 -12.47 -15.45
N THR A 210 13.14 -13.34 -16.41
CA THR A 210 12.05 -14.33 -16.30
C THR A 210 12.62 -15.63 -15.77
N VAL A 211 12.14 -16.07 -14.61
CA VAL A 211 12.42 -17.41 -14.07
C VAL A 211 11.28 -18.33 -14.51
N ARG A 212 11.56 -19.16 -15.51
CA ARG A 212 10.53 -20.03 -16.13
C ARG A 212 9.80 -20.87 -15.11
N GLY A 213 8.48 -20.91 -15.21
CA GLY A 213 7.60 -21.67 -14.30
C GLY A 213 7.41 -21.07 -12.90
N VAL A 214 8.16 -20.04 -12.52
CA VAL A 214 8.12 -19.44 -11.18
C VAL A 214 7.61 -18.00 -11.23
N GLY A 215 8.33 -17.07 -11.87
CA GLY A 215 7.98 -15.65 -11.86
C GLY A 215 9.08 -14.77 -12.41
N TYR A 216 9.38 -13.69 -11.71
CA TYR A 216 10.31 -12.66 -12.13
C TYR A 216 11.33 -12.33 -11.05
N ARG A 217 12.53 -11.92 -11.47
CA ARG A 217 13.61 -11.49 -10.60
C ARG A 217 14.16 -10.15 -11.11
N PHE A 218 14.29 -9.18 -10.24
CA PHE A 218 15.03 -7.96 -10.55
C PHE A 218 16.53 -8.23 -10.42
N ARG A 219 17.31 -7.80 -11.40
CA ARG A 219 18.76 -8.03 -11.40
C ARG A 219 19.41 -7.24 -10.26
N ASP A 220 20.21 -7.90 -9.47
CA ASP A 220 21.07 -7.26 -8.49
C ASP A 220 22.34 -6.79 -9.22
N LEU A 221 22.52 -5.48 -9.34
CA LEU A 221 23.70 -4.86 -9.95
C LEU A 221 24.70 -4.36 -8.90
N ALA A 222 24.52 -4.76 -7.64
CA ALA A 222 25.41 -4.43 -6.53
C ALA A 222 26.60 -5.41 -6.46
N SER A 223 27.23 -5.69 -7.60
CA SER A 223 28.47 -6.50 -7.67
C SER A 223 29.49 -5.78 -8.51
#